data_38e2ffcd97755519d6876f46a27c11e2
#
_entry.id   38e2ffcd97755519d6876f46a27c11e2
#
_cell.length_a   1.000
_cell.length_b   1.000
_cell.length_c   1.000
_cell.angle_alpha   90.00
_cell.angle_beta   90.00
_cell.angle_gamma   90.00
#
_symmetry.space_group_name_H-M   'P 1'
#
loop_
_entity.id
_entity.type
_entity.pdbx_description
1 polymer ?
#
loop_
_entity_poly.entity_id
_entity_poly.type
_entity_poly.pdbx_seq_one_letter_code
_entity_poly.pdbx_strand_id
1 'polypeptide(L)'
;MSALNKPGVDADAVLLKALLTTREQLGLTQAELAGILGVNRAALSRRGESGGLRPQSKTGELALLLIRAYRALFALFGGNLEDMRHFLRSENRHLAGVPLQQMNQVQGLVRVVEYLDAIRGK
;
A
#
# COMPACT_ATOMS: atom_id res chain seq x y z
N MET A 1 -17.81 19.21 20.35
CA MET A 1 -16.51 18.77 19.88
C MET A 1 -16.55 17.29 19.57
N SER A 2 -16.08 16.92 18.48
CA SER A 2 -16.11 15.53 18.09
C SER A 2 -14.76 14.86 18.36
N ALA A 3 -14.74 13.55 18.32
CA ALA A 3 -13.52 12.78 18.43
C ALA A 3 -12.50 13.15 17.36
N LEU A 4 -12.98 13.66 16.23
CA LEU A 4 -12.13 14.06 15.13
C LEU A 4 -11.23 15.24 15.50
N ASN A 5 -11.64 16.01 16.46
CA ASN A 5 -10.88 17.19 16.87
C ASN A 5 -10.03 16.96 18.09
N LYS A 6 -9.91 15.71 18.53
CA LYS A 6 -9.04 15.39 19.65
C LYS A 6 -7.60 15.70 19.29
N PRO A 7 -6.86 16.34 20.20
CA PRO A 7 -5.42 16.45 20.03
C PRO A 7 -4.83 15.07 19.90
N GLY A 8 -3.91 14.88 19.01
CA GLY A 8 -3.28 13.60 18.79
C GLY A 8 -3.91 12.76 17.70
N VAL A 9 -5.13 13.10 17.26
CA VAL A 9 -5.68 12.48 16.06
C VAL A 9 -5.10 13.20 14.87
N ASP A 10 -4.15 12.54 14.23
CA ASP A 10 -3.40 13.11 13.12
C ASP A 10 -3.50 12.13 11.95
N ALA A 11 -4.31 12.52 10.95
CA ALA A 11 -4.54 11.67 9.80
C ALA A 11 -3.25 11.39 9.04
N ASP A 12 -2.34 12.37 9.00
CA ASP A 12 -1.07 12.20 8.31
C ASP A 12 -0.20 11.15 9.01
N ALA A 13 -0.17 11.18 10.33
CA ALA A 13 0.61 10.21 11.11
C ALA A 13 -0.01 8.82 11.03
N VAL A 14 -1.32 8.74 11.06
CA VAL A 14 -2.04 7.47 10.96
C VAL A 14 -1.77 6.82 9.61
N LEU A 15 -1.83 7.60 8.53
CA LEU A 15 -1.58 7.07 7.19
C LEU A 15 -0.14 6.58 7.07
N LEU A 16 0.82 7.35 7.54
CA LEU A 16 2.21 6.93 7.48
C LEU A 16 2.43 5.63 8.24
N LYS A 17 1.86 5.53 9.43
CA LYS A 17 1.99 4.31 10.24
C LYS A 17 1.40 3.10 9.51
N ALA A 18 0.21 3.27 8.92
CA ALA A 18 -0.43 2.19 8.17
C ALA A 18 0.41 1.79 6.95
N LEU A 19 1.01 2.78 6.29
CA LEU A 19 1.87 2.51 5.15
C LEU A 19 3.11 1.72 5.55
N LEU A 20 3.75 2.09 6.66
CA LEU A 20 4.95 1.39 7.11
C LEU A 20 4.62 -0.04 7.55
N THR A 21 3.47 -0.24 8.19
CA THR A 21 3.00 -1.58 8.53
C THR A 21 2.78 -2.40 7.26
N THR A 22 2.13 -1.81 6.27
CA THR A 22 1.88 -2.47 4.98
C THR A 22 3.19 -2.89 4.33
N ARG A 23 4.17 -1.99 4.30
CA ARG A 23 5.48 -2.30 3.75
C ARG A 23 6.11 -3.52 4.44
N GLU A 24 6.09 -3.50 5.75
CA GLU A 24 6.69 -4.59 6.54
C GLU A 24 5.98 -5.91 6.29
N GLN A 25 4.66 -5.90 6.35
CA GLN A 25 3.85 -7.10 6.19
C GLN A 25 3.99 -7.69 4.79
N LEU A 26 4.06 -6.85 3.77
CA LEU A 26 4.21 -7.32 2.39
C LEU A 26 5.66 -7.62 2.02
N GLY A 27 6.60 -7.33 2.90
CA GLY A 27 8.01 -7.59 2.64
C GLY A 27 8.59 -6.72 1.54
N LEU A 28 8.13 -5.48 1.43
CA LEU A 28 8.61 -4.57 0.39
C LEU A 28 9.89 -3.89 0.83
N THR A 29 10.84 -3.77 -0.10
CA THR A 29 12.01 -2.94 0.15
C THR A 29 11.61 -1.47 0.07
N GLN A 30 12.49 -0.60 0.58
CA GLN A 30 12.25 0.84 0.44
C GLN A 30 12.20 1.26 -1.03
N ALA A 31 13.04 0.66 -1.86
CA ALA A 31 13.04 0.95 -3.29
C ALA A 31 11.73 0.54 -3.95
N GLU A 32 11.21 -0.61 -3.57
CA GLU A 32 9.92 -1.08 -4.10
C GLU A 32 8.79 -0.16 -3.66
N LEU A 33 8.77 0.22 -2.40
CA LEU A 33 7.75 1.14 -1.90
C LEU A 33 7.83 2.49 -2.60
N ALA A 34 9.04 3.04 -2.73
CA ALA A 34 9.25 4.31 -3.41
C ALA A 34 8.76 4.25 -4.86
N GLY A 35 9.03 3.14 -5.54
CA GLY A 35 8.56 2.93 -6.90
C GLY A 35 7.04 2.96 -7.02
N ILE A 36 6.36 2.29 -6.11
CA ILE A 36 4.90 2.25 -6.10
C ILE A 36 4.34 3.66 -5.83
N LEU A 37 4.94 4.39 -4.91
CA LEU A 37 4.47 5.72 -4.54
C LEU A 37 4.91 6.80 -5.52
N GLY A 38 5.78 6.46 -6.47
CA GLY A 38 6.24 7.44 -7.46
C GLY A 38 7.16 8.50 -6.88
N VAL A 39 7.91 8.18 -5.83
CA VAL A 39 8.84 9.09 -5.19
C VAL A 39 10.21 8.43 -5.10
N ASN A 40 11.25 9.24 -4.88
CA ASN A 40 12.57 8.65 -4.64
C ASN A 40 12.72 8.26 -3.17
N ARG A 41 13.76 7.48 -2.88
CA ARG A 41 13.96 6.96 -1.53
C ARG A 41 14.23 8.06 -0.51
N ALA A 42 14.92 9.13 -0.93
CA ALA A 42 15.19 10.25 -0.03
C ALA A 42 13.90 10.96 0.37
N ALA A 43 12.99 11.17 -0.58
CA ALA A 43 11.70 11.79 -0.28
C ALA A 43 10.88 10.93 0.67
N LEU A 44 10.91 9.61 0.48
CA LEU A 44 10.22 8.69 1.36
C LEU A 44 10.79 8.74 2.77
N SER A 45 12.11 8.76 2.87
CA SER A 45 12.79 8.85 4.16
C SER A 45 12.42 10.15 4.90
N ARG A 46 12.36 11.26 4.18
CA ARG A 46 11.99 12.55 4.77
C ARG A 46 10.58 12.52 5.35
N ARG A 47 9.66 11.81 4.71
CA ARG A 47 8.31 11.69 5.24
C ARG A 47 8.30 10.89 6.54
N GLY A 48 9.13 9.86 6.62
CA GLY A 48 9.30 9.11 7.87
C GLY A 48 9.78 10.00 8.98
N GLU A 49 10.71 10.92 8.68
CA GLU A 49 11.26 11.84 9.67
C GLU A 49 10.24 12.91 10.07
N SER A 50 9.43 13.37 9.14
CA SER A 50 8.40 14.37 9.44
C SER A 50 7.22 13.76 10.20
N GLY A 51 7.10 12.43 10.19
CA GLY A 51 6.07 11.75 10.94
C GLY A 51 4.70 11.73 10.29
N GLY A 52 4.59 12.08 9.00
CA GLY A 52 3.28 12.15 8.39
C GLY A 52 3.27 12.04 6.88
N LEU A 53 2.10 11.66 6.36
CA LEU A 53 1.85 11.56 4.93
C LEU A 53 0.41 12.02 4.70
N ARG A 54 0.24 13.10 3.96
CA ARG A 54 -1.08 13.69 3.76
C ARG A 54 -1.95 12.80 2.88
N PRO A 55 -3.13 12.39 3.37
CA PRO A 55 -4.01 11.52 2.57
C PRO A 55 -4.46 12.13 1.26
N GLN A 56 -4.58 13.47 1.20
CA GLN A 56 -5.05 14.16 0.01
C GLN A 56 -3.95 14.41 -1.03
N SER A 57 -2.71 14.16 -0.68
CA SER A 57 -1.61 14.30 -1.64
C SER A 57 -1.63 13.11 -2.62
N LYS A 58 -0.96 13.28 -3.76
CA LYS A 58 -0.85 12.17 -4.72
C LYS A 58 -0.16 10.96 -4.10
N THR A 59 0.90 11.20 -3.34
CA THR A 59 1.57 10.12 -2.64
C THR A 59 0.63 9.44 -1.66
N GLY A 60 -0.17 10.23 -0.93
CA GLY A 60 -1.15 9.69 0.00
C GLY A 60 -2.23 8.86 -0.67
N GLU A 61 -2.71 9.31 -1.84
CA GLU A 61 -3.68 8.53 -2.61
C GLU A 61 -3.12 7.17 -3.01
N LEU A 62 -1.89 7.15 -3.49
CA LEU A 62 -1.24 5.91 -3.88
C LEU A 62 -0.98 5.01 -2.67
N ALA A 63 -0.61 5.60 -1.54
CA ALA A 63 -0.43 4.86 -0.31
C ALA A 63 -1.73 4.19 0.13
N LEU A 64 -2.86 4.89 0.02
CA LEU A 64 -4.16 4.34 0.37
C LEU A 64 -4.53 3.17 -0.54
N LEU A 65 -4.21 3.25 -1.83
CA LEU A 65 -4.44 2.14 -2.74
C LEU A 65 -3.60 0.92 -2.36
N LEU A 66 -2.34 1.15 -2.01
CA LEU A 66 -1.47 0.05 -1.60
C LEU A 66 -1.97 -0.60 -0.31
N ILE A 67 -2.40 0.21 0.66
CA ILE A 67 -2.97 -0.31 1.90
C ILE A 67 -4.23 -1.13 1.61
N ARG A 68 -5.05 -0.66 0.68
CA ARG A 68 -6.25 -1.40 0.27
C ARG A 68 -5.88 -2.76 -0.34
N ALA A 69 -4.84 -2.79 -1.18
CA ALA A 69 -4.35 -4.05 -1.73
C ALA A 69 -3.89 -4.99 -0.60
N TYR A 70 -3.15 -4.46 0.36
CA TYR A 70 -2.69 -5.24 1.49
C TYR A 70 -3.86 -5.84 2.27
N ARG A 71 -4.88 -5.04 2.56
CA ARG A 71 -6.03 -5.53 3.30
C ARG A 71 -6.78 -6.62 2.56
N ALA A 72 -6.90 -6.48 1.25
CA ALA A 72 -7.55 -7.49 0.43
C ALA A 72 -6.73 -8.78 0.42
N LEU A 73 -5.42 -8.68 0.29
CA LEU A 73 -4.53 -9.85 0.37
C LEU A 73 -4.63 -10.53 1.73
N PHE A 74 -4.63 -9.74 2.79
CA PHE A 74 -4.74 -10.28 4.14
C PHE A 74 -6.02 -11.10 4.29
N ALA A 75 -7.14 -10.57 3.79
CA ALA A 75 -8.42 -11.27 3.86
C ALA A 75 -8.41 -12.53 3.00
N LEU A 76 -7.84 -12.47 1.80
CA LEU A 76 -7.82 -13.60 0.88
C LEU A 76 -6.97 -14.77 1.41
N PHE A 77 -5.86 -14.46 2.04
CA PHE A 77 -4.92 -15.47 2.49
C PHE A 77 -4.96 -15.73 3.99
N GLY A 78 -5.99 -15.19 4.67
CA GLY A 78 -6.16 -15.43 6.10
C GLY A 78 -4.99 -14.95 6.94
N GLY A 79 -4.32 -13.90 6.50
CA GLY A 79 -3.18 -13.34 7.20
C GLY A 79 -1.87 -14.08 7.02
N ASN A 80 -1.82 -15.07 6.12
CA ASN A 80 -0.59 -15.80 5.84
C ASN A 80 0.35 -14.91 5.03
N LEU A 81 1.34 -14.32 5.69
CA LEU A 81 2.23 -13.35 5.06
C LEU A 81 3.06 -13.96 3.94
N GLU A 82 3.49 -15.20 4.12
CA GLU A 82 4.28 -15.88 3.08
C GLU A 82 3.50 -15.99 1.78
N ASP A 83 2.24 -16.41 1.88
CA ASP A 83 1.38 -16.53 0.70
C ASP A 83 1.09 -15.17 0.08
N MET A 84 0.88 -14.15 0.89
CA MET A 84 0.64 -12.80 0.41
C MET A 84 1.84 -12.27 -0.37
N ARG A 85 3.03 -12.48 0.17
CA ARG A 85 4.29 -12.05 -0.47
C ARG A 85 4.53 -12.84 -1.76
N HIS A 86 4.23 -14.12 -1.74
CA HIS A 86 4.37 -14.97 -2.92
C HIS A 86 3.45 -14.49 -4.04
N PHE A 87 2.20 -14.18 -3.72
CA PHE A 87 1.26 -13.65 -4.70
C PHE A 87 1.83 -12.42 -5.41
N LEU A 88 2.39 -11.49 -4.65
CA LEU A 88 2.89 -10.23 -5.20
C LEU A 88 4.08 -10.43 -6.12
N ARG A 89 4.89 -11.45 -5.87
CA ARG A 89 6.14 -11.68 -6.59
C ARG A 89 6.06 -12.73 -7.68
N SER A 90 4.90 -13.33 -7.86
CA SER A 90 4.71 -14.40 -8.83
C SER A 90 3.86 -13.92 -10.00
N GLU A 91 4.09 -14.50 -11.17
CA GLU A 91 3.30 -14.18 -12.34
C GLU A 91 1.85 -14.58 -12.13
N ASN A 92 0.94 -13.70 -12.50
CA ASN A 92 -0.49 -13.92 -12.38
C ASN A 92 -1.14 -13.89 -13.75
N ARG A 93 -1.86 -14.95 -14.08
CA ARG A 93 -2.49 -15.08 -15.38
C ARG A 93 -3.51 -14.02 -15.67
N HIS A 94 -4.37 -13.74 -14.71
CA HIS A 94 -5.45 -12.77 -14.89
C HIS A 94 -4.93 -11.35 -15.03
N LEU A 95 -3.83 -11.06 -14.35
CA LEU A 95 -3.20 -9.73 -14.43
C LEU A 95 -2.18 -9.65 -15.56
N ALA A 96 -1.82 -10.80 -16.15
CA ALA A 96 -0.85 -10.90 -17.23
C ALA A 96 0.52 -10.33 -16.85
N GLY A 97 0.98 -10.66 -15.66
CA GLY A 97 2.29 -10.23 -15.18
C GLY A 97 2.44 -10.43 -13.69
N VAL A 98 3.54 -9.92 -13.16
CA VAL A 98 3.85 -9.96 -11.73
C VAL A 98 3.22 -8.76 -11.06
N PRO A 99 2.29 -8.96 -10.12
CA PRO A 99 1.56 -7.83 -9.52
C PRO A 99 2.46 -6.73 -8.97
N LEU A 100 3.51 -7.10 -8.26
CA LEU A 100 4.42 -6.11 -7.67
C LEU A 100 5.04 -5.22 -8.73
N GLN A 101 5.42 -5.77 -9.87
CA GLN A 101 5.99 -4.99 -10.96
C GLN A 101 4.95 -4.06 -11.58
N GLN A 102 3.72 -4.55 -11.73
CA GLN A 102 2.64 -3.74 -12.29
C GLN A 102 2.28 -2.56 -11.40
N MET A 103 2.46 -2.72 -10.09
CA MET A 103 2.12 -1.69 -9.11
C MET A 103 3.05 -0.48 -9.18
N ASN A 104 4.14 -0.56 -9.94
CA ASN A 104 5.01 0.59 -10.17
C ASN A 104 4.37 1.66 -11.06
N GLN A 105 3.28 1.33 -11.71
CA GLN A 105 2.52 2.29 -12.51
C GLN A 105 1.13 2.45 -11.89
N VAL A 106 0.60 3.67 -11.95
CA VAL A 106 -0.68 3.99 -11.33
C VAL A 106 -1.77 3.06 -11.86
N GLN A 107 -1.83 2.88 -13.18
CA GLN A 107 -2.85 2.01 -13.78
C GLN A 107 -2.71 0.57 -13.32
N GLY A 108 -1.46 0.10 -13.18
CA GLY A 108 -1.21 -1.25 -12.70
C GLY A 108 -1.62 -1.43 -11.25
N LEU A 109 -1.33 -0.45 -10.42
CA LEU A 109 -1.75 -0.49 -9.02
C LEU A 109 -3.27 -0.56 -8.92
N VAL A 110 -3.97 0.28 -9.67
CA VAL A 110 -5.44 0.27 -9.68
C VAL A 110 -5.97 -1.08 -10.14
N ARG A 111 -5.40 -1.64 -11.20
CA ARG A 111 -5.82 -2.95 -11.70
C ARG A 111 -5.64 -4.06 -10.67
N VAL A 112 -4.51 -4.04 -9.96
CA VAL A 112 -4.26 -5.03 -8.92
C VAL A 112 -5.29 -4.89 -7.80
N VAL A 113 -5.55 -3.66 -7.35
CA VAL A 113 -6.54 -3.41 -6.31
C VAL A 113 -7.93 -3.90 -6.75
N GLU A 114 -8.33 -3.56 -7.97
CA GLU A 114 -9.65 -3.97 -8.48
C GLU A 114 -9.76 -5.48 -8.60
N TYR A 115 -8.71 -6.12 -9.06
CA TYR A 115 -8.68 -7.59 -9.16
C TYR A 115 -8.85 -8.23 -7.79
N LEU A 116 -8.09 -7.75 -6.80
CA LEU A 116 -8.17 -8.30 -5.45
C LEU A 116 -9.53 -8.03 -4.81
N ASP A 117 -10.08 -6.85 -5.02
CA ASP A 117 -11.41 -6.52 -4.49
C ASP A 117 -12.47 -7.42 -5.12
N ALA A 118 -12.37 -7.70 -6.41
CA ALA A 118 -13.34 -8.54 -7.09
C ALA A 118 -13.31 -9.98 -6.54
N ILE A 119 -12.13 -10.51 -6.33
CA ILE A 119 -11.98 -11.86 -5.78
C ILE A 119 -12.49 -11.89 -4.34
N ARG A 120 -12.11 -10.90 -3.55
CA ARG A 120 -12.49 -10.82 -2.14
C ARG A 120 -13.99 -10.65 -1.97
N GLY A 121 -14.63 -9.92 -2.89
CA GLY A 121 -16.07 -9.67 -2.82
C GLY A 121 -16.94 -10.86 -3.20
N LYS A 122 -16.32 -11.93 -3.64
CA LYS A 122 -17.06 -13.15 -3.96
C LYS A 122 -17.20 -14.02 -2.72
#